data_abd78d12c53231fbcf479c62d986e555
#
_entry.id   abd78d12c53231fbcf479c62d986e555
#
_cell.length_a   1.000
_cell.length_b   1.000
_cell.length_c   1.000
_cell.angle_alpha   90.00
_cell.angle_beta   90.00
_cell.angle_gamma   90.00
#
_symmetry.space_group_name_H-M   'P 1'
#
loop_
_entity.id
_entity.type
_entity.pdbx_description
1 polymer ?
#
loop_
_entity_poly.entity_id
_entity_poly.type
_entity_poly.pdbx_seq_one_letter_code
_entity_poly.pdbx_strand_id
1 'polypeptide(L)' 'MIDPGKNYTTRDGFPVRIIATDAKGRFPVVGLVDMVNAEYARHWTAEGKADLRRNVKSNYDLIET' A
#
# COMPACT_ATOMS: atom_id res chain seq x y z
N MET A 1 2.82 -3.39 -11.00
CA MET A 1 2.07 -2.11 -10.82
C MET A 1 0.82 -2.36 -10.00
N ILE A 2 0.51 -1.47 -9.10
CA ILE A 2 -0.67 -1.61 -8.25
C ILE A 2 -1.92 -1.25 -9.06
N ASP A 3 -2.95 -2.10 -8.98
CA ASP A 3 -4.20 -1.94 -9.72
C ASP A 3 -5.32 -1.65 -8.71
N PRO A 4 -5.99 -0.48 -8.78
CA PRO A 4 -7.07 -0.17 -7.84
C PRO A 4 -8.28 -1.10 -7.94
N GLY A 5 -8.38 -1.87 -9.03
CA GLY A 5 -9.44 -2.88 -9.18
C GLY A 5 -9.17 -4.20 -8.48
N LYS A 6 -7.98 -4.38 -7.92
CA LYS A 6 -7.59 -5.61 -7.23
C LYS A 6 -7.57 -5.41 -5.72
N ASN A 7 -7.56 -6.53 -5.01
CA ASN A 7 -7.55 -6.51 -3.55
C ASN A 7 -6.13 -6.65 -3.02
N TYR A 8 -5.81 -5.88 -1.99
CA TYR A 8 -4.49 -5.90 -1.37
C TYR A 8 -4.62 -5.98 0.14
N THR A 9 -3.60 -6.56 0.76
CA THR A 9 -3.39 -6.49 2.20
C THR A 9 -1.99 -5.96 2.45
N THR A 10 -1.71 -5.52 3.67
CA THR A 10 -0.32 -5.33 4.09
C THR A 10 0.32 -6.71 4.27
N ARG A 11 1.65 -6.74 4.41
CA ARG A 11 2.35 -8.01 4.66
C ARG A 11 1.88 -8.67 5.96
N ASP A 12 1.44 -7.87 6.94
CA ASP A 12 0.85 -8.37 8.18
C ASP A 12 -0.58 -8.86 8.03
N GLY A 13 -1.19 -8.69 6.86
CA GLY A 13 -2.53 -9.20 6.59
C GLY A 13 -3.68 -8.24 6.81
N PHE A 14 -3.42 -6.95 7.05
CA PHE A 14 -4.48 -5.96 7.20
C PHE A 14 -5.02 -5.54 5.82
N PRO A 15 -6.36 -5.51 5.64
CA PRO A 15 -6.93 -5.10 4.36
C PRO A 15 -6.57 -3.65 4.01
N VAL A 16 -6.38 -3.39 2.72
CA VAL A 16 -6.03 -2.07 2.23
C VAL A 16 -7.01 -1.67 1.13
N ARG A 17 -7.57 -0.47 1.24
CA ARG A 17 -8.36 0.15 0.17
C ARG A 17 -7.49 1.13 -0.59
N ILE A 18 -7.30 0.89 -1.89
CA ILE A 18 -6.50 1.79 -2.72
C ILE A 18 -7.37 2.99 -3.12
N ILE A 19 -6.88 4.18 -2.79
CA ILE A 19 -7.60 5.44 -3.07
C ILE A 19 -7.09 6.08 -4.36
N ALA A 20 -5.77 6.04 -4.57
CA ALA A 20 -5.17 6.63 -5.76
C ALA A 20 -3.90 5.87 -6.11
N THR A 21 -3.51 5.92 -7.39
CA THR A 21 -2.29 5.30 -7.88
C THR A 21 -1.42 6.29 -8.66
N ASP A 22 -1.83 7.54 -8.72
CA ASP A 22 -1.20 8.57 -9.54
C ASP A 22 -0.82 9.81 -8.74
N ALA A 23 -0.63 9.69 -7.44
CA ALA A 23 -0.19 10.81 -6.62
C ALA A 23 1.22 11.25 -7.06
N LYS A 24 1.49 12.54 -6.91
CA LYS A 24 2.80 13.07 -7.26
C LYS A 24 3.83 12.65 -6.24
N GLY A 25 5.05 12.40 -6.71
CA GLY A 25 6.18 12.05 -5.86
C GLY A 25 6.56 10.59 -5.96
N ARG A 26 7.40 10.15 -5.03
CA ARG A 26 7.97 8.80 -5.05
C ARG A 26 7.03 7.73 -4.52
N PHE A 27 5.93 8.15 -3.90
CA PHE A 27 4.92 7.24 -3.37
C PHE A 27 3.57 7.56 -4.03
N PRO A 28 3.38 7.19 -5.31
CA PRO A 28 2.16 7.52 -6.03
C PRO A 28 0.93 6.73 -5.59
N VAL A 29 1.12 5.60 -4.91
CA VAL A 29 0.00 4.77 -4.46
C VAL A 29 -0.40 5.20 -3.06
N VAL A 30 -1.67 5.59 -2.90
CA VAL A 30 -2.24 6.03 -1.62
C VAL A 30 -3.43 5.16 -1.29
N GLY A 31 -3.53 4.73 -0.04
CA GLY A 31 -4.64 3.91 0.40
C GLY A 31 -4.88 4.02 1.89
N LEU A 32 -5.92 3.32 2.33
CA LEU A 32 -6.30 3.25 3.73
C LEU A 32 -6.12 1.82 4.23
N VAL A 33 -5.35 1.66 5.29
CA VAL A 33 -5.12 0.37 5.93
C VAL A 33 -6.16 0.21 7.04
N ASP A 34 -6.93 -0.87 6.96
CA ASP A 34 -7.96 -1.18 7.96
C ASP A 34 -7.30 -1.88 9.15
N MET A 35 -7.19 -1.16 10.26
CA MET A 35 -6.54 -1.65 11.47
C MET A 35 -7.59 -2.02 12.53
N VAL A 36 -8.78 -2.45 12.12
CA VAL A 36 -9.88 -2.90 12.98
C VAL A 36 -10.62 -1.75 13.65
N ASN A 37 -9.94 -0.93 14.43
CA ASN A 37 -10.56 0.19 15.17
C ASN A 37 -10.59 1.49 14.37
N ALA A 38 -9.76 1.59 13.34
CA ALA A 38 -9.67 2.80 12.53
C ALA A 38 -8.98 2.47 11.22
N GLU A 39 -9.12 3.34 10.24
CA GLU A 39 -8.35 3.26 9.01
C GLU A 39 -7.26 4.32 9.04
N TYR A 40 -6.05 3.94 8.58
CA TYR A 40 -4.91 4.83 8.55
C TYR A 40 -4.45 5.04 7.11
N ALA A 41 -4.26 6.29 6.72
CA ALA A 41 -3.74 6.62 5.41
C ALA A 41 -2.27 6.24 5.32
N ARG A 42 -1.91 5.56 4.23
CA ARG A 42 -0.53 5.17 3.93
C ARG A 42 -0.26 5.39 2.45
N HIS A 43 1.01 5.42 2.10
CA HIS A 43 1.43 5.52 0.70
C HIS A 43 2.52 4.50 0.40
N TRP A 44 2.64 4.17 -0.88
CA TRP A 44 3.57 3.14 -1.36
C TRP A 44 4.17 3.58 -2.69
N THR A 45 5.30 2.97 -3.05
CA THR A 45 5.88 3.15 -4.38
C THR A 45 4.95 2.55 -5.44
N ALA A 46 5.26 2.77 -6.71
CA ALA A 46 4.46 2.21 -7.80
C ALA A 46 4.41 0.68 -7.78
N GLU A 47 5.39 0.02 -7.17
CA GLU A 47 5.44 -1.43 -7.01
C GLU A 47 4.78 -1.92 -5.73
N GLY A 48 4.24 -1.02 -4.92
CA GLY A 48 3.59 -1.41 -3.66
C GLY A 48 4.53 -1.55 -2.49
N LYS A 49 5.72 -0.96 -2.55
CA LYS A 49 6.68 -0.99 -1.46
C LYS A 49 6.47 0.21 -0.52
N ALA A 50 6.57 -0.03 0.78
CA ALA A 50 6.48 1.05 1.76
C ALA A 50 7.78 1.84 1.88
N ASP A 51 8.90 1.26 1.45
CA ASP A 51 10.22 1.88 1.52
C ASP A 51 10.80 2.03 0.11
N LEU A 52 11.52 3.11 -0.13
CA LEU A 52 12.18 3.35 -1.43
C LEU A 52 13.36 2.42 -1.68
N ARG A 53 13.95 1.85 -0.65
CA ARG A 53 15.09 0.95 -0.79
C ARG A 53 14.62 -0.41 -1.30
N ARG A 54 15.29 -0.92 -2.34
CA ARG A 54 14.87 -2.14 -3.02
C ARG A 54 14.94 -3.40 -2.15
N ASN A 55 15.92 -3.45 -1.25
CA ASN A 55 16.19 -4.66 -0.47
C ASN A 55 15.52 -4.63 0.90
N VAL A 56 14.71 -3.62 1.18
CA VAL A 56 14.04 -3.50 2.47
C VAL A 56 12.62 -4.01 2.35
N LYS A 57 12.28 -4.99 3.16
CA LYS A 57 10.91 -5.48 3.29
C LYS A 57 10.27 -4.80 4.50
N SER A 58 9.06 -4.35 4.32
CA SER A 58 8.29 -3.73 5.40
C SER A 58 7.01 -4.52 5.62
N ASN A 59 6.55 -4.52 6.88
CA ASN A 59 5.25 -5.12 7.20
C ASN A 59 4.09 -4.39 6.53
N TYR A 60 4.33 -3.19 6.02
CA TYR A 60 3.33 -2.39 5.30
C TYR A 60 3.36 -2.57 3.80
N ASP A 61 4.30 -3.35 3.25
CA ASP A 61 4.33 -3.61 1.81
C ASP A 61 3.00 -4.22 1.36
N LEU A 62 2.51 -3.80 0.18
CA LEU A 62 1.26 -4.32 -0.37
C LEU A 62 1.46 -5.73 -0.92
N ILE A 63 0.54 -6.61 -0.55
CA ILE A 63 0.47 -7.98 -1.05
C ILE A 63 -0.87 -8.15 -1.74
N GLU A 64 -0.85 -8.57 -2.99
CA GLU A 64 -2.09 -8.86 -3.74
C GLU A 64 -2.73 -10.12 -3.21
N THR A 65 -4.03 -10.07 -2.99
CA THR A 65 -4.78 -11.23 -2.48
C THR A 65 -5.70 -11.83 -3.53
#